data_ddd27ce9357ca3eeb117530edbe5ec71
#
_entry.id   ddd27ce9357ca3eeb117530edbe5ec71
#
_cell.length_a   1.000
_cell.length_b   1.000
_cell.length_c   1.000
_cell.angle_alpha   90.00
_cell.angle_beta   90.00
_cell.angle_gamma   90.00
#
_symmetry.space_group_name_H-M   'P 1'
#
loop_
_entity.id
_entity.type
_entity.pdbx_description
1 polymer ?
#
loop_
_entity_poly.entity_id
_entity_poly.type
_entity_poly.pdbx_seq_one_letter_code
_entity_poly.pdbx_strand_id
1 'polypeptide(L)'
;MFKFSNRFLTDYMPYTVELGRSFVAVEYQSIRKGTKSIFALDNLWDGLGALIVINPDCRYFFGKMTMYPSYIRRGRDMILYFLKKHFDDKENLITPMKPLVIETDPKELETLFSADDFKEDYKILNREIRALGYNIPPLVNAYMGLSPTMKLFGTAINYGFGDGEDTGTLIAVAT
;
A
#
# COMPACT_ATOMS: atom_id res chain seq x y z
N MET A 1 16.11 0.22 5.62
CA MET A 1 14.80 -0.46 5.58
C MET A 1 14.60 -1.20 4.27
N PHE A 2 14.74 -0.54 3.11
CA PHE A 2 14.69 -1.15 1.79
C PHE A 2 16.02 -1.03 1.04
N LYS A 3 16.31 -2.02 0.19
CA LYS A 3 17.44 -2.04 -0.74
C LYS A 3 16.90 -1.80 -2.15
N PHE A 4 17.48 -0.85 -2.84
CA PHE A 4 17.15 -0.50 -4.23
C PHE A 4 18.10 -1.23 -5.18
N SER A 5 17.56 -1.82 -6.25
CA SER A 5 18.37 -2.44 -7.30
C SER A 5 19.03 -1.36 -8.17
N ASN A 6 20.13 -1.72 -8.84
CA ASN A 6 20.76 -0.81 -9.81
C ASN A 6 19.76 -0.39 -10.88
N ARG A 7 18.94 -1.33 -11.36
CA ARG A 7 17.89 -1.05 -12.35
C ARG A 7 16.89 0.01 -11.85
N PHE A 8 16.47 -0.08 -10.58
CA PHE A 8 15.60 0.97 -10.03
C PHE A 8 16.29 2.33 -10.03
N LEU A 9 17.56 2.37 -9.59
CA LEU A 9 18.32 3.62 -9.49
C LEU A 9 18.57 4.28 -10.84
N THR A 10 18.77 3.49 -11.92
CA THR A 10 19.05 4.02 -13.26
C THR A 10 17.79 4.33 -14.06
N ASP A 11 16.79 3.43 -14.03
CA ASP A 11 15.69 3.45 -14.99
C ASP A 11 14.40 4.05 -14.41
N TYR A 12 14.23 4.01 -13.08
CA TYR A 12 13.00 4.43 -12.42
C TYR A 12 13.19 5.69 -11.56
N MET A 13 14.23 5.73 -10.73
CA MET A 13 14.45 6.78 -9.75
C MET A 13 14.49 8.19 -10.35
N PRO A 14 15.10 8.46 -11.54
CA PRO A 14 15.10 9.79 -12.14
C PRO A 14 13.71 10.35 -12.47
N TYR A 15 12.71 9.46 -12.61
CA TYR A 15 11.34 9.79 -12.96
C TYR A 15 10.35 9.52 -11.81
N THR A 16 10.87 9.32 -10.60
CA THR A 16 10.07 8.93 -9.45
C THR A 16 9.99 10.07 -8.42
N VAL A 17 8.79 10.35 -7.97
CA VAL A 17 8.54 11.21 -6.81
C VAL A 17 8.20 10.34 -5.60
N GLU A 18 8.90 10.53 -4.47
CA GLU A 18 8.58 9.87 -3.22
C GLU A 18 7.43 10.58 -2.50
N LEU A 19 6.39 9.82 -2.19
CA LEU A 19 5.26 10.26 -1.37
C LEU A 19 5.58 9.98 0.10
N GLY A 20 6.33 10.87 0.72
CA GLY A 20 6.73 10.76 2.11
C GLY A 20 5.88 11.63 3.03
N ARG A 21 5.67 11.15 4.28
CA ARG A 21 5.02 11.91 5.37
C ARG A 21 3.62 12.43 5.04
N SER A 22 2.89 11.74 4.20
CA SER A 22 1.50 12.06 3.89
C SER A 22 0.59 11.62 5.03
N PHE A 23 -0.18 12.54 5.59
CA PHE A 23 -1.16 12.24 6.62
C PHE A 23 -2.33 13.22 6.53
N VAL A 24 -3.48 12.75 6.98
CA VAL A 24 -4.65 13.61 7.19
C VAL A 24 -4.58 14.17 8.60
N ALA A 25 -4.69 15.48 8.76
CA ALA A 25 -4.68 16.12 10.07
C ALA A 25 -5.78 15.55 10.98
N VAL A 26 -5.48 15.39 12.27
CA VAL A 26 -6.34 14.67 13.23
C VAL A 26 -7.78 15.22 13.27
N GLU A 27 -7.94 16.52 13.11
CA GLU A 27 -9.26 17.18 13.04
C GLU A 27 -10.10 16.74 11.84
N TYR A 28 -9.49 16.20 10.79
CA TYR A 28 -10.15 15.70 9.57
C TYR A 28 -10.22 14.16 9.50
N GLN A 29 -9.71 13.44 10.49
CA GLN A 29 -9.76 11.97 10.53
C GLN A 29 -11.07 11.42 11.14
N SER A 30 -11.85 12.25 11.80
CA SER A 30 -13.03 11.83 12.55
C SER A 30 -14.28 11.80 11.69
N ILE A 31 -14.91 10.64 11.56
CA ILE A 31 -16.23 10.44 10.95
C ILE A 31 -17.32 11.28 11.64
N ARG A 32 -17.10 11.72 12.90
CA ARG A 32 -18.05 12.53 13.67
C ARG A 32 -18.17 13.99 13.21
N LYS A 33 -17.26 14.47 12.36
CA LYS A 33 -17.23 15.89 11.89
C LYS A 33 -17.80 16.10 10.48
N GLY A 34 -18.60 15.16 9.97
CA GLY A 34 -19.35 15.32 8.72
C GLY A 34 -18.54 15.02 7.46
N THR A 35 -19.09 15.39 6.30
CA THR A 35 -18.60 15.06 4.96
C THR A 35 -17.16 15.50 4.66
N LYS A 36 -16.61 16.47 5.36
CA LYS A 36 -15.24 16.98 5.13
C LYS A 36 -14.13 15.95 5.38
N SER A 37 -14.35 15.00 6.30
CA SER A 37 -13.34 13.97 6.59
C SER A 37 -13.29 12.86 5.56
N ILE A 38 -14.39 12.62 4.85
CA ILE A 38 -14.49 11.56 3.84
C ILE A 38 -13.65 11.90 2.62
N PHE A 39 -13.58 13.19 2.25
CA PHE A 39 -12.87 13.65 1.07
C PHE A 39 -11.42 14.11 1.34
N ALA A 40 -10.96 14.07 2.61
CA ALA A 40 -9.62 14.57 2.91
C ALA A 40 -8.51 13.76 2.22
N LEU A 41 -8.70 12.45 2.11
CA LEU A 41 -7.75 11.58 1.41
C LEU A 41 -7.87 11.76 -0.12
N ASP A 42 -9.09 11.92 -0.65
CA ASP A 42 -9.32 12.17 -2.07
C ASP A 42 -8.69 13.49 -2.51
N ASN A 43 -8.81 14.55 -1.71
CA ASN A 43 -8.15 15.83 -1.98
C ASN A 43 -6.61 15.72 -2.02
N LEU A 44 -6.03 14.81 -1.22
CA LEU A 44 -4.60 14.54 -1.28
C LEU A 44 -4.21 13.93 -2.63
N TRP A 45 -5.03 13.02 -3.14
CA TRP A 45 -4.82 12.38 -4.45
C TRP A 45 -5.03 13.35 -5.62
N ASP A 46 -5.99 14.26 -5.52
CA ASP A 46 -6.17 15.35 -6.51
C ASP A 46 -4.92 16.23 -6.57
N GLY A 47 -4.27 16.49 -5.42
CA GLY A 47 -2.99 17.18 -5.35
C GLY A 47 -1.85 16.48 -6.11
N LEU A 48 -1.84 15.14 -6.15
CA LEU A 48 -0.87 14.39 -6.95
C LEU A 48 -1.10 14.59 -8.46
N GLY A 49 -2.35 14.72 -8.89
CA GLY A 49 -2.69 15.06 -10.27
C GLY A 49 -2.07 16.40 -10.68
N ALA A 50 -2.18 17.42 -9.81
CA ALA A 50 -1.54 18.73 -10.05
C ALA A 50 -0.01 18.62 -10.09
N LEU A 51 0.59 17.76 -9.25
CA LEU A 51 2.04 17.55 -9.23
C LEU A 51 2.56 17.00 -10.57
N ILE A 52 1.82 16.12 -11.21
CA ILE A 52 2.17 15.56 -12.54
C ILE A 52 2.17 16.65 -13.61
N VAL A 53 1.20 17.56 -13.56
CA VAL A 53 1.13 18.68 -14.51
C VAL A 53 2.34 19.61 -14.37
N ILE A 54 2.80 19.84 -13.14
CA ILE A 54 3.97 20.70 -12.86
C ILE A 54 5.28 19.98 -13.20
N ASN A 55 5.31 18.66 -13.07
CA ASN A 55 6.49 17.82 -13.31
C ASN A 55 6.22 16.80 -14.42
N PRO A 56 6.26 17.20 -15.69
CA PRO A 56 5.91 16.33 -16.82
C PRO A 56 6.83 15.11 -16.99
N ASP A 57 8.01 15.11 -16.39
CA ASP A 57 8.93 13.99 -16.37
C ASP A 57 8.59 12.96 -15.28
N CYS A 58 7.66 13.26 -14.38
CA CYS A 58 7.22 12.34 -13.34
C CYS A 58 6.43 11.18 -13.98
N ARG A 59 6.95 9.97 -13.85
CA ARG A 59 6.33 8.72 -14.37
C ARG A 59 5.89 7.79 -13.27
N TYR A 60 6.43 7.95 -12.06
CA TYR A 60 6.18 7.05 -10.96
C TYR A 60 6.03 7.80 -9.65
N PHE A 61 5.14 7.28 -8.80
CA PHE A 61 5.10 7.62 -7.38
C PHE A 61 5.58 6.44 -6.56
N PHE A 62 6.61 6.64 -5.74
CA PHE A 62 7.02 5.68 -4.73
C PHE A 62 6.42 6.08 -3.39
N GLY A 63 5.73 5.16 -2.74
CA GLY A 63 5.12 5.39 -1.44
C GLY A 63 5.25 4.20 -0.51
N LYS A 64 4.87 4.42 0.76
CA LYS A 64 4.82 3.37 1.77
C LYS A 64 3.45 3.36 2.43
N MET A 65 2.86 2.19 2.51
CA MET A 65 1.66 1.95 3.31
C MET A 65 2.10 1.42 4.66
N THR A 66 1.73 2.11 5.74
CA THR A 66 2.09 1.71 7.10
C THR A 66 0.90 1.06 7.78
N MET A 67 1.08 -0.15 8.29
CA MET A 67 0.20 -0.76 9.27
C MET A 67 0.87 -0.76 10.63
N TYR A 68 0.11 -0.51 11.68
CA TYR A 68 0.66 -0.49 13.03
C TYR A 68 0.53 -1.85 13.72
N PRO A 69 1.42 -2.17 14.68
CA PRO A 69 1.37 -3.41 15.44
C PRO A 69 0.06 -3.64 16.20
N SER A 70 -0.72 -2.58 16.44
CA SER A 70 -2.06 -2.64 17.05
C SER A 70 -3.14 -3.21 16.12
N TYR A 71 -2.88 -3.28 14.82
CA TYR A 71 -3.82 -3.90 13.88
C TYR A 71 -3.80 -5.42 14.04
N ILE A 72 -4.98 -6.06 13.94
CA ILE A 72 -5.10 -7.51 14.16
C ILE A 72 -4.20 -8.30 13.19
N ARG A 73 -3.34 -9.17 13.76
CA ARG A 73 -2.29 -9.89 13.01
C ARG A 73 -2.83 -10.70 11.83
N ARG A 74 -3.89 -11.47 12.06
CA ARG A 74 -4.52 -12.25 10.98
C ARG A 74 -5.04 -11.35 9.85
N GLY A 75 -5.63 -10.20 10.19
CA GLY A 75 -6.08 -9.23 9.18
C GLY A 75 -4.93 -8.62 8.39
N ARG A 76 -3.83 -8.26 9.08
CA ARG A 76 -2.59 -7.81 8.45
C ARG A 76 -2.07 -8.85 7.45
N ASP A 77 -1.98 -10.10 7.86
CA ASP A 77 -1.43 -11.18 7.04
C ASP A 77 -2.27 -11.43 5.80
N MET A 78 -3.61 -11.40 5.94
CA MET A 78 -4.53 -11.49 4.79
C MET A 78 -4.32 -10.34 3.82
N ILE A 79 -4.16 -9.09 4.30
CA ILE A 79 -3.91 -7.92 3.45
C ILE A 79 -2.58 -8.09 2.72
N LEU A 80 -1.50 -8.43 3.42
CA LEU A 80 -0.18 -8.58 2.81
C LEU A 80 -0.11 -9.71 1.79
N TYR A 81 -0.77 -10.84 2.08
CA TYR A 81 -0.86 -11.94 1.14
C TYR A 81 -1.62 -11.55 -0.13
N PHE A 82 -2.79 -10.92 0.03
CA PHE A 82 -3.60 -10.42 -1.08
C PHE A 82 -2.82 -9.43 -1.95
N LEU A 83 -2.17 -8.45 -1.33
CA LEU A 83 -1.37 -7.46 -2.04
C LEU A 83 -0.21 -8.11 -2.80
N LYS A 84 0.49 -9.05 -2.18
CA LYS A 84 1.57 -9.80 -2.82
C LYS A 84 1.06 -10.63 -4.01
N LYS A 85 -0.08 -11.29 -3.87
CA LYS A 85 -0.67 -12.10 -4.94
C LYS A 85 -0.97 -11.26 -6.20
N HIS A 86 -1.53 -10.06 -6.02
CA HIS A 86 -2.04 -9.26 -7.12
C HIS A 86 -1.09 -8.17 -7.64
N PHE A 87 -0.11 -7.75 -6.84
CA PHE A 87 0.75 -6.61 -7.15
C PHE A 87 2.25 -6.89 -7.02
N ASP A 88 2.65 -8.14 -6.88
CA ASP A 88 4.04 -8.53 -6.66
C ASP A 88 5.00 -7.97 -7.74
N ASP A 89 6.10 -7.38 -7.30
CA ASP A 89 7.14 -6.89 -8.19
C ASP A 89 7.99 -8.04 -8.75
N LYS A 90 7.71 -8.44 -9.97
CA LYS A 90 8.45 -9.52 -10.67
C LYS A 90 9.86 -9.11 -11.08
N GLU A 91 10.20 -7.83 -11.00
CA GLU A 91 11.49 -7.30 -11.43
C GLU A 91 12.51 -7.17 -10.30
N ASN A 92 12.07 -7.39 -9.06
CA ASN A 92 12.90 -7.22 -7.85
C ASN A 92 13.57 -5.84 -7.78
N LEU A 93 12.82 -4.80 -8.12
CA LEU A 93 13.32 -3.42 -8.16
C LEU A 93 13.72 -2.92 -6.78
N ILE A 94 12.92 -3.23 -5.78
CA ILE A 94 13.12 -2.83 -4.39
C ILE A 94 12.78 -4.02 -3.49
N THR A 95 13.63 -4.28 -2.50
CA THR A 95 13.42 -5.40 -1.56
C THR A 95 13.61 -4.95 -0.12
N PRO A 96 12.80 -5.43 0.84
CA PRO A 96 13.04 -5.15 2.24
C PRO A 96 14.33 -5.82 2.71
N MET A 97 15.19 -5.09 3.44
CA MET A 97 16.44 -5.64 3.98
C MET A 97 16.19 -6.70 5.05
N LYS A 98 15.12 -6.52 5.81
CA LYS A 98 14.60 -7.46 6.80
C LYS A 98 13.10 -7.61 6.54
N PRO A 99 12.69 -8.57 5.71
CA PRO A 99 11.28 -8.74 5.37
C PRO A 99 10.46 -9.16 6.59
N LEU A 100 9.27 -8.59 6.70
CA LEU A 100 8.27 -9.02 7.69
C LEU A 100 7.83 -10.44 7.38
N VAL A 101 7.80 -11.27 8.41
CA VAL A 101 7.30 -12.66 8.31
C VAL A 101 5.80 -12.65 8.58
N ILE A 102 5.02 -13.27 7.68
CA ILE A 102 3.60 -13.55 7.87
C ILE A 102 3.48 -14.67 8.90
N GLU A 103 2.61 -14.49 9.90
CA GLU A 103 2.39 -15.44 11.00
C GLU A 103 1.31 -16.47 10.68
N THR A 104 0.35 -16.14 9.83
CA THR A 104 -0.72 -17.04 9.37
C THR A 104 -0.17 -18.09 8.41
N ASP A 105 -0.64 -19.33 8.51
CA ASP A 105 -0.20 -20.42 7.62
C ASP A 105 -0.41 -20.04 6.14
N PRO A 106 0.66 -20.05 5.33
CA PRO A 106 0.57 -19.74 3.91
C PRO A 106 -0.45 -20.60 3.15
N LYS A 107 -0.63 -21.88 3.50
CA LYS A 107 -1.61 -22.77 2.87
C LYS A 107 -3.05 -22.35 3.16
N GLU A 108 -3.29 -21.84 4.37
CA GLU A 108 -4.60 -21.28 4.73
C GLU A 108 -4.92 -20.06 3.86
N LEU A 109 -3.96 -19.15 3.70
CA LEU A 109 -4.12 -17.94 2.87
C LEU A 109 -4.27 -18.28 1.38
N GLU A 110 -3.52 -19.27 0.88
CA GLU A 110 -3.64 -19.75 -0.50
C GLU A 110 -5.02 -20.34 -0.77
N THR A 111 -5.55 -21.14 0.17
CA THR A 111 -6.90 -21.69 0.06
C THR A 111 -7.96 -20.60 0.11
N LEU A 112 -7.79 -19.62 0.99
CA LEU A 112 -8.73 -18.50 1.17
C LEU A 112 -8.81 -17.63 -0.09
N PHE A 113 -7.66 -17.30 -0.68
CA PHE A 113 -7.54 -16.48 -1.88
C PHE A 113 -7.25 -17.35 -3.11
N SER A 114 -8.10 -18.34 -3.39
CA SER A 114 -7.93 -19.27 -4.50
C SER A 114 -8.48 -18.78 -5.82
N ALA A 115 -9.21 -17.68 -5.86
CA ALA A 115 -9.69 -17.09 -7.10
C ALA A 115 -8.51 -16.47 -7.88
N ASP A 116 -8.54 -16.62 -9.22
CA ASP A 116 -7.59 -15.95 -10.11
C ASP A 116 -8.11 -14.59 -10.59
N ASP A 117 -8.95 -13.96 -9.76
CA ASP A 117 -9.59 -12.68 -10.04
C ASP A 117 -9.46 -11.73 -8.85
N PHE A 118 -8.93 -10.53 -9.13
CA PHE A 118 -8.74 -9.49 -8.11
C PHE A 118 -10.03 -9.11 -7.39
N LYS A 119 -11.15 -8.98 -8.12
CA LYS A 119 -12.42 -8.51 -7.54
C LYS A 119 -13.01 -9.56 -6.60
N GLU A 120 -12.90 -10.83 -6.96
CA GLU A 120 -13.40 -11.91 -6.11
C GLU A 120 -12.53 -12.05 -4.85
N ASP A 121 -11.20 -12.07 -4.98
CA ASP A 121 -10.30 -12.09 -3.84
C ASP A 121 -10.47 -10.85 -2.95
N TYR A 122 -10.73 -9.67 -3.53
CA TYR A 122 -11.00 -8.46 -2.75
C TYR A 122 -12.32 -8.54 -1.95
N LYS A 123 -13.37 -9.15 -2.51
CA LYS A 123 -14.62 -9.39 -1.78
C LYS A 123 -14.38 -10.32 -0.58
N ILE A 124 -13.59 -11.39 -0.80
CA ILE A 124 -13.19 -12.31 0.26
C ILE A 124 -12.41 -11.57 1.34
N LEU A 125 -11.37 -10.83 0.97
CA LEU A 125 -10.57 -10.04 1.90
C LEU A 125 -11.44 -9.12 2.77
N ASN A 126 -12.33 -8.38 2.14
CA ASN A 126 -13.20 -7.42 2.83
C ASN A 126 -14.16 -8.12 3.80
N ARG A 127 -14.74 -9.26 3.39
CA ARG A 127 -15.61 -10.08 4.24
C ARG A 127 -14.87 -10.61 5.47
N GLU A 128 -13.71 -11.19 5.27
CA GLU A 128 -12.92 -11.81 6.35
C GLU A 128 -12.40 -10.75 7.34
N ILE A 129 -11.93 -9.60 6.86
CA ILE A 129 -11.48 -8.49 7.72
C ILE A 129 -12.65 -7.96 8.56
N ARG A 130 -13.84 -7.80 7.95
CA ARG A 130 -15.05 -7.37 8.68
C ARG A 130 -15.52 -8.40 9.70
N ALA A 131 -15.39 -9.69 9.41
CA ALA A 131 -15.70 -10.76 10.35
C ALA A 131 -14.81 -10.71 11.61
N LEU A 132 -13.59 -10.18 11.49
CA LEU A 132 -12.69 -9.91 12.62
C LEU A 132 -13.04 -8.62 13.38
N GLY A 133 -14.05 -7.85 12.95
CA GLY A 133 -14.43 -6.57 13.57
C GLY A 133 -13.59 -5.38 13.12
N TYR A 134 -12.84 -5.52 12.03
CA TYR A 134 -11.95 -4.48 11.50
C TYR A 134 -12.36 -4.05 10.09
N ASN A 135 -11.69 -3.02 9.59
CA ASN A 135 -11.78 -2.61 8.18
C ASN A 135 -10.38 -2.64 7.57
N ILE A 136 -10.30 -2.81 6.25
CA ILE A 136 -9.07 -2.59 5.51
C ILE A 136 -8.65 -1.14 5.73
N PRO A 137 -7.38 -0.85 6.11
CA PRO A 137 -6.95 0.51 6.34
C PRO A 137 -7.23 1.40 5.12
N PRO A 138 -7.79 2.62 5.30
CA PRO A 138 -8.17 3.50 4.18
C PRO A 138 -7.03 3.77 3.21
N LEU A 139 -5.80 3.92 3.72
CA LEU A 139 -4.63 4.15 2.88
C LEU A 139 -4.32 2.94 1.97
N VAL A 140 -4.49 1.71 2.45
CA VAL A 140 -4.32 0.49 1.65
C VAL A 140 -5.33 0.46 0.50
N ASN A 141 -6.61 0.74 0.80
CA ASN A 141 -7.65 0.83 -0.22
C ASN A 141 -7.36 1.91 -1.26
N ALA A 142 -6.90 3.09 -0.80
CA ALA A 142 -6.58 4.20 -1.68
C ALA A 142 -5.48 3.82 -2.67
N TYR A 143 -4.38 3.21 -2.19
CA TYR A 143 -3.29 2.77 -3.07
C TYR A 143 -3.75 1.72 -4.09
N MET A 144 -4.54 0.72 -3.68
CA MET A 144 -5.09 -0.29 -4.60
C MET A 144 -5.98 0.33 -5.70
N GLY A 145 -6.65 1.43 -5.39
CA GLY A 145 -7.52 2.15 -6.34
C GLY A 145 -6.78 3.07 -7.32
N LEU A 146 -5.52 3.43 -7.03
CA LEU A 146 -4.79 4.41 -7.85
C LEU A 146 -4.31 3.86 -9.19
N SER A 147 -3.88 2.61 -9.23
CA SER A 147 -3.37 2.02 -10.47
C SER A 147 -3.45 0.49 -10.44
N PRO A 148 -3.97 -0.13 -11.48
CA PRO A 148 -3.95 -1.58 -11.63
C PRO A 148 -2.52 -2.13 -11.85
N THR A 149 -1.57 -1.26 -12.19
CA THR A 149 -0.17 -1.60 -12.44
C THR A 149 0.75 -1.28 -11.27
N MET A 150 0.19 -1.06 -10.07
CA MET A 150 0.96 -0.89 -8.85
C MET A 150 1.92 -2.07 -8.65
N LYS A 151 3.15 -1.78 -8.21
CA LYS A 151 4.13 -2.80 -7.80
C LYS A 151 4.29 -2.77 -6.30
N LEU A 152 4.28 -3.96 -5.69
CA LEU A 152 4.50 -4.15 -4.26
C LEU A 152 5.91 -4.69 -4.01
N PHE A 153 6.64 -4.08 -3.08
CA PHE A 153 8.04 -4.41 -2.79
C PHE A 153 8.25 -5.21 -1.49
N GLY A 154 7.17 -5.63 -0.86
CA GLY A 154 7.22 -6.29 0.44
C GLY A 154 7.21 -5.30 1.61
N THR A 155 7.25 -5.86 2.81
CA THR A 155 7.05 -5.12 4.07
C THR A 155 8.26 -5.27 4.97
N ALA A 156 8.66 -4.17 5.62
CA ALA A 156 9.71 -4.12 6.63
C ALA A 156 9.23 -3.38 7.88
N ILE A 157 9.78 -3.74 9.05
CA ILE A 157 9.47 -3.04 10.30
C ILE A 157 10.32 -1.77 10.40
N ASN A 158 9.68 -0.65 10.68
CA ASN A 158 10.32 0.64 10.88
C ASN A 158 10.55 0.91 12.38
N TYR A 159 11.63 0.38 12.92
CA TYR A 159 11.99 0.53 14.33
C TYR A 159 12.22 2.00 14.76
N GLY A 160 12.52 2.87 13.82
CA GLY A 160 12.69 4.31 14.07
C GLY A 160 11.38 5.09 14.12
N PHE A 161 10.24 4.45 13.81
CA PHE A 161 8.95 5.12 13.73
C PHE A 161 7.81 4.22 14.27
N GLY A 162 7.83 4.00 15.60
CA GLY A 162 6.75 3.29 16.30
C GLY A 162 6.54 1.84 15.86
N ASP A 163 7.59 1.15 15.40
CA ASP A 163 7.56 -0.22 14.90
C ASP A 163 6.50 -0.44 13.80
N GLY A 164 6.19 0.62 13.04
CA GLY A 164 5.27 0.56 11.92
C GLY A 164 5.73 -0.46 10.88
N GLU A 165 4.79 -1.21 10.35
CA GLU A 165 5.01 -2.20 9.30
C GLU A 165 4.84 -1.52 7.94
N ASP A 166 5.95 -1.04 7.37
CA ASP A 166 5.98 -0.27 6.14
C ASP A 166 6.06 -1.18 4.91
N THR A 167 5.04 -1.11 4.06
CA THR A 167 4.98 -1.82 2.77
C THR A 167 5.30 -0.86 1.65
N GLY A 168 6.38 -1.11 0.92
CA GLY A 168 6.80 -0.27 -0.20
C GLY A 168 5.98 -0.52 -1.46
N THR A 169 5.63 0.55 -2.17
CA THR A 169 4.84 0.49 -3.41
C THR A 169 5.36 1.46 -4.45
N LEU A 170 5.20 1.11 -5.72
CA LEU A 170 5.43 1.99 -6.86
C LEU A 170 4.17 2.05 -7.72
N ILE A 171 3.72 3.25 -8.02
CA ILE A 171 2.54 3.50 -8.83
C ILE A 171 3.01 4.16 -10.13
N ALA A 172 2.66 3.56 -11.27
CA ALA A 172 2.88 4.20 -12.56
C ALA A 172 1.84 5.32 -12.76
N VAL A 173 2.30 6.49 -13.13
CA VAL A 173 1.45 7.59 -13.59
C VAL A 173 0.94 7.20 -14.98
N ALA A 174 -0.38 7.22 -15.17
CA ALA A 174 -0.95 7.00 -16.49
C ALA A 174 -0.54 8.16 -17.41
N THR A 175 0.13 7.84 -18.51
CA THR A 175 0.42 8.78 -19.59
C THR A 175 -0.76 8.81 -20.55
#